data_5198945474ddd430110b51eb132f4b79
#
_entry.id   5198945474ddd430110b51eb132f4b79
#
_cell.length_a   1.000
_cell.length_b   1.000
_cell.length_c   1.000
_cell.angle_alpha   90.00
_cell.angle_beta   90.00
_cell.angle_gamma   90.00
#
_symmetry.space_group_name_H-M   'P 1'
#
loop_
_entity.id
_entity.type
_entity.pdbx_description
1 polymer ?
#
loop_
_entity_poly.entity_id
_entity_poly.type
_entity_poly.pdbx_seq_one_letter_code
_entity_poly.pdbx_strand_id
1 'polypeptide(L)'
;YKVEIIRDDGTKCEPNEQGSIIVRLDDGKPFGLFTGYYKDEELTNKVFANGMYFTGDTATYDEDGYFWFIGRNDDVIKSSGYRISPFEIESILQQHPAVLECAVTGVPDKQRGQAIKATIVLTKNYEPSKQLQLDILDFVRQKTANYKHPKIIEFVEELPKTISGKIRRVEIRSKK
;
A
#
# COMPACT_ATOMS: atom_id res chain seq x y z
N TYR A 1 -10.26 -0.10 22.18
CA TYR A 1 -10.80 0.68 21.06
C TYR A 1 -11.87 -0.14 20.33
N LYS A 2 -12.93 0.52 19.85
CA LYS A 2 -13.90 -0.08 18.93
C LYS A 2 -13.34 0.07 17.51
N VAL A 3 -12.62 -0.93 17.04
CA VAL A 3 -12.03 -0.94 15.69
C VAL A 3 -12.98 -1.64 14.73
N GLU A 4 -13.22 -1.02 13.58
CA GLU A 4 -14.04 -1.59 12.51
C GLU A 4 -13.39 -1.40 11.15
N ILE A 5 -13.83 -2.19 10.17
CA ILE A 5 -13.52 -2.01 8.75
C ILE A 5 -14.78 -1.56 8.05
N ILE A 6 -14.70 -0.41 7.36
CA ILE A 6 -15.86 0.21 6.71
C ILE A 6 -15.64 0.46 5.22
N ARG A 7 -16.73 0.48 4.47
CA ARG A 7 -16.79 0.92 3.07
C ARG A 7 -16.62 2.43 2.94
N ASP A 8 -16.48 2.90 1.72
CA ASP A 8 -16.37 4.34 1.42
C ASP A 8 -17.66 5.12 1.80
N ASP A 9 -18.81 4.45 1.88
CA ASP A 9 -20.10 5.04 2.31
C ASP A 9 -20.28 5.06 3.85
N GLY A 10 -19.29 4.56 4.61
CA GLY A 10 -19.30 4.51 6.07
C GLY A 10 -20.01 3.30 6.66
N THR A 11 -20.57 2.40 5.86
CA THR A 11 -21.16 1.15 6.33
C THR A 11 -20.07 0.11 6.67
N LYS A 12 -20.36 -0.78 7.61
CA LYS A 12 -19.43 -1.85 7.99
C LYS A 12 -19.27 -2.85 6.85
N CYS A 13 -18.04 -3.27 6.58
CA CYS A 13 -17.74 -4.33 5.62
C CYS A 13 -18.23 -5.69 6.13
N GLU A 14 -18.52 -6.60 5.18
CA GLU A 14 -18.71 -8.02 5.48
C GLU A 14 -17.35 -8.73 5.64
N PRO A 15 -17.31 -9.96 6.24
CA PRO A 15 -16.10 -10.77 6.28
C PRO A 15 -15.47 -10.93 4.89
N ASN A 16 -14.15 -10.86 4.82
CA ASN A 16 -13.35 -10.93 3.59
C ASN A 16 -13.53 -9.74 2.62
N GLU A 17 -14.33 -8.74 2.99
CA GLU A 17 -14.47 -7.51 2.24
C GLU A 17 -13.41 -6.50 2.65
N GLN A 18 -12.81 -5.84 1.66
CA GLN A 18 -11.77 -4.83 1.86
C GLN A 18 -12.38 -3.46 2.18
N GLY A 19 -11.89 -2.82 3.25
CA GLY A 19 -12.30 -1.47 3.64
C GLY A 19 -11.27 -0.71 4.43
N SER A 20 -11.65 0.51 4.86
CA SER A 20 -10.82 1.38 5.69
C SER A 20 -10.91 0.98 7.15
N ILE A 21 -9.75 0.92 7.82
CA ILE A 21 -9.71 0.70 9.28
C ILE A 21 -10.07 2.02 9.97
N ILE A 22 -11.08 1.97 10.83
CA ILE A 22 -11.49 3.12 11.67
C ILE A 22 -11.54 2.74 13.15
N VAL A 23 -11.50 3.76 13.99
CA VAL A 23 -11.87 3.65 15.41
C VAL A 23 -13.15 4.45 15.64
N ARG A 24 -14.20 3.80 16.17
CA ARG A 24 -15.45 4.47 16.56
C ARG A 24 -15.21 5.38 17.76
N LEU A 25 -15.81 6.56 17.72
CA LEU A 25 -15.73 7.57 18.77
C LEU A 25 -17.10 7.85 19.44
N ASP A 26 -18.03 6.92 19.31
CA ASP A 26 -19.41 7.06 19.82
C ASP A 26 -19.46 7.33 21.34
N ASP A 27 -18.52 6.73 22.08
CA ASP A 27 -18.37 6.90 23.54
C ASP A 27 -17.33 7.97 23.89
N GLY A 28 -17.01 8.87 22.96
CA GLY A 28 -15.95 9.86 23.08
C GLY A 28 -14.58 9.35 22.61
N LYS A 29 -13.60 10.24 22.66
CA LYS A 29 -12.24 9.93 22.22
C LYS A 29 -11.54 9.01 23.23
N PRO A 30 -11.11 7.80 22.84
CA PRO A 30 -10.46 6.88 23.77
C PRO A 30 -9.16 7.46 24.34
N PHE A 31 -8.87 7.14 25.60
CA PHE A 31 -7.59 7.47 26.21
C PHE A 31 -6.44 6.81 25.45
N GLY A 32 -5.39 7.57 25.17
CA GLY A 32 -4.23 7.12 24.40
C GLY A 32 -4.36 7.29 22.88
N LEU A 33 -5.54 7.67 22.36
CA LEU A 33 -5.61 8.12 20.98
C LEU A 33 -5.02 9.54 20.88
N PHE A 34 -4.18 9.78 19.85
CA PHE A 34 -3.53 11.09 19.69
C PHE A 34 -4.55 12.22 19.54
N THR A 35 -4.17 13.44 19.96
CA THR A 35 -5.10 14.58 20.00
C THR A 35 -5.31 15.24 18.64
N GLY A 36 -4.31 15.20 17.79
CA GLY A 36 -4.31 15.78 16.43
C GLY A 36 -2.89 15.98 15.91
N TYR A 37 -2.77 16.40 14.67
CA TYR A 37 -1.49 16.74 14.04
C TYR A 37 -1.03 18.12 14.51
N TYR A 38 0.24 18.25 14.84
CA TYR A 38 0.82 19.50 15.32
C TYR A 38 0.74 20.60 14.25
N LYS A 39 0.06 21.69 14.56
CA LYS A 39 -0.17 22.85 13.66
C LYS A 39 -0.79 22.49 12.29
N ASP A 40 -1.56 21.40 12.24
CA ASP A 40 -2.27 20.96 11.03
C ASP A 40 -3.71 20.56 11.39
N GLU A 41 -4.57 21.58 11.54
CA GLU A 41 -5.98 21.39 11.87
C GLU A 41 -6.75 20.75 10.71
N GLU A 42 -6.39 21.06 9.47
CA GLU A 42 -7.06 20.53 8.29
C GLU A 42 -6.89 19.00 8.23
N LEU A 43 -5.66 18.52 8.37
CA LEU A 43 -5.39 17.09 8.42
C LEU A 43 -6.02 16.43 9.65
N THR A 44 -6.01 17.12 10.80
CA THR A 44 -6.67 16.63 12.03
C THR A 44 -8.16 16.42 11.81
N ASN A 45 -8.86 17.42 11.26
CA ASN A 45 -10.28 17.34 10.98
C ASN A 45 -10.61 16.28 9.91
N LYS A 46 -9.72 16.06 8.95
CA LYS A 46 -9.87 15.03 7.93
C LYS A 46 -9.84 13.62 8.52
N VAL A 47 -8.96 13.35 9.48
CA VAL A 47 -8.84 12.02 10.10
C VAL A 47 -9.84 11.81 11.24
N PHE A 48 -10.35 12.87 11.86
CA PHE A 48 -11.42 12.83 12.84
C PHE A 48 -12.72 13.36 12.24
N ALA A 49 -13.48 12.52 11.58
CA ALA A 49 -14.70 12.89 10.90
C ALA A 49 -15.85 11.92 11.21
N ASN A 50 -17.08 12.41 11.21
CA ASN A 50 -18.30 11.60 11.32
C ASN A 50 -18.33 10.67 12.55
N GLY A 51 -17.79 11.09 13.70
CA GLY A 51 -17.72 10.26 14.91
C GLY A 51 -16.72 9.10 14.80
N MET A 52 -15.77 9.18 13.88
CA MET A 52 -14.76 8.16 13.62
C MET A 52 -13.37 8.77 13.54
N TYR A 53 -12.35 7.97 13.90
CA TYR A 53 -10.96 8.21 13.55
C TYR A 53 -10.55 7.29 12.41
N PHE A 54 -10.13 7.87 11.30
CA PHE A 54 -9.63 7.16 10.13
C PHE A 54 -8.11 6.95 10.28
N THR A 55 -7.69 5.68 10.37
CA THR A 55 -6.24 5.36 10.51
C THR A 55 -5.44 5.65 9.24
N GLY A 56 -6.13 5.70 8.10
CA GLY A 56 -5.53 5.77 6.77
C GLY A 56 -5.05 4.40 6.26
N ASP A 57 -5.38 3.33 6.94
CA ASP A 57 -5.01 1.96 6.58
C ASP A 57 -6.21 1.18 6.05
N THR A 58 -5.94 0.20 5.19
CA THR A 58 -6.91 -0.71 4.58
C THR A 58 -6.66 -2.13 5.07
N ALA A 59 -7.72 -2.85 5.40
CA ALA A 59 -7.68 -4.26 5.79
C ALA A 59 -8.93 -5.02 5.31
N THR A 60 -8.90 -6.33 5.48
CA THR A 60 -10.08 -7.21 5.55
C THR A 60 -10.15 -7.80 6.94
N TYR A 61 -11.27 -8.43 7.29
CA TYR A 61 -11.35 -9.32 8.45
C TYR A 61 -12.02 -10.64 8.02
N ASP A 62 -11.68 -11.73 8.69
CA ASP A 62 -12.27 -13.04 8.44
C ASP A 62 -13.46 -13.33 9.37
N GLU A 63 -14.07 -14.52 9.24
CA GLU A 63 -15.22 -14.94 10.04
C GLU A 63 -14.87 -15.11 11.53
N ASP A 64 -13.60 -15.34 11.85
CA ASP A 64 -13.08 -15.44 13.22
C ASP A 64 -12.72 -14.06 13.83
N GLY A 65 -12.83 -12.99 13.03
CA GLY A 65 -12.58 -11.60 13.44
C GLY A 65 -11.11 -11.19 13.41
N TYR A 66 -10.21 -11.96 12.79
CA TYR A 66 -8.83 -11.54 12.56
C TYR A 66 -8.74 -10.52 11.44
N PHE A 67 -7.96 -9.47 11.69
CA PHE A 67 -7.72 -8.40 10.73
C PHE A 67 -6.49 -8.71 9.87
N TRP A 68 -6.67 -8.65 8.55
CA TRP A 68 -5.62 -8.86 7.56
C TRP A 68 -5.26 -7.52 6.91
N PHE A 69 -4.11 -6.96 7.29
CA PHE A 69 -3.63 -5.68 6.78
C PHE A 69 -3.29 -5.78 5.29
N ILE A 70 -3.79 -4.80 4.50
CA ILE A 70 -3.56 -4.73 3.05
C ILE A 70 -2.56 -3.63 2.71
N GLY A 71 -2.65 -2.49 3.36
CA GLY A 71 -1.77 -1.35 3.10
C GLY A 71 -2.39 -0.03 3.51
N ARG A 72 -1.72 1.06 3.12
CA ARG A 72 -2.24 2.42 3.26
C ARG A 72 -3.29 2.69 2.19
N ASN A 73 -4.35 3.43 2.52
CA ASN A 73 -5.37 3.85 1.56
C ASN A 73 -4.79 4.66 0.39
N ASP A 74 -3.77 5.49 0.66
CA ASP A 74 -3.07 6.31 -0.31
C ASP A 74 -2.04 5.53 -1.14
N ASP A 75 -1.64 4.35 -0.71
CA ASP A 75 -0.70 3.46 -1.42
C ASP A 75 -1.40 2.38 -2.26
N VAL A 76 -2.67 2.07 -1.98
CA VAL A 76 -3.46 1.11 -2.77
C VAL A 76 -3.50 1.53 -4.24
N ILE A 77 -3.08 0.63 -5.12
CA ILE A 77 -3.02 0.89 -6.57
C ILE A 77 -4.38 0.57 -7.18
N LYS A 78 -4.97 1.56 -7.87
CA LYS A 78 -6.26 1.41 -8.57
C LYS A 78 -5.99 1.17 -10.06
N SER A 79 -5.93 -0.11 -10.45
CA SER A 79 -5.61 -0.52 -11.83
C SER A 79 -6.72 -1.37 -12.43
N SER A 80 -7.28 -0.94 -13.56
CA SER A 80 -8.35 -1.67 -14.29
C SER A 80 -9.53 -2.09 -13.39
N GLY A 81 -9.93 -1.24 -12.43
CA GLY A 81 -11.02 -1.54 -11.48
C GLY A 81 -10.60 -2.35 -10.25
N TYR A 82 -9.40 -2.89 -10.21
CA TYR A 82 -8.88 -3.61 -9.07
C TYR A 82 -8.22 -2.68 -8.05
N ARG A 83 -8.37 -3.01 -6.76
CA ARG A 83 -7.61 -2.43 -5.66
C ARG A 83 -6.47 -3.38 -5.32
N ILE A 84 -5.23 -2.97 -5.57
CA ILE A 84 -4.05 -3.83 -5.49
C ILE A 84 -3.14 -3.34 -4.38
N SER A 85 -2.80 -4.25 -3.46
CA SER A 85 -1.86 -3.99 -2.38
C SER A 85 -0.42 -3.95 -2.91
N PRO A 86 0.32 -2.84 -2.74
CA PRO A 86 1.75 -2.82 -3.02
C PRO A 86 2.53 -3.87 -2.24
N PHE A 87 2.20 -4.09 -0.97
CA PHE A 87 2.88 -5.03 -0.07
C PHE A 87 2.84 -6.47 -0.54
N GLU A 88 1.73 -6.90 -1.14
CA GLU A 88 1.61 -8.26 -1.68
C GLU A 88 2.63 -8.50 -2.78
N ILE A 89 2.78 -7.53 -3.69
CA ILE A 89 3.72 -7.62 -4.81
C ILE A 89 5.16 -7.48 -4.30
N GLU A 90 5.40 -6.57 -3.35
CA GLU A 90 6.71 -6.38 -2.71
C GLU A 90 7.17 -7.65 -1.99
N SER A 91 6.27 -8.34 -1.27
CA SER A 91 6.57 -9.61 -0.60
C SER A 91 6.97 -10.72 -1.58
N ILE A 92 6.40 -10.72 -2.78
CA ILE A 92 6.79 -11.66 -3.85
C ILE A 92 8.13 -11.27 -4.45
N LEU A 93 8.33 -10.00 -4.77
CA LEU A 93 9.57 -9.47 -5.33
C LEU A 93 10.77 -9.74 -4.43
N GLN A 94 10.62 -9.57 -3.12
CA GLN A 94 11.68 -9.81 -2.13
C GLN A 94 12.12 -11.28 -2.03
N GLN A 95 11.35 -12.22 -2.55
CA GLN A 95 11.76 -13.63 -2.64
C GLN A 95 12.72 -13.91 -3.80
N HIS A 96 12.87 -12.95 -4.74
CA HIS A 96 13.78 -13.10 -5.86
C HIS A 96 15.23 -12.81 -5.45
N PRO A 97 16.22 -13.69 -5.77
CA PRO A 97 17.60 -13.57 -5.27
C PRO A 97 18.30 -12.27 -5.69
N ALA A 98 17.90 -11.64 -6.79
CA ALA A 98 18.46 -10.38 -7.24
C ALA A 98 17.90 -9.15 -6.51
N VAL A 99 16.79 -9.26 -5.75
CA VAL A 99 16.12 -8.14 -5.11
C VAL A 99 16.63 -7.96 -3.68
N LEU A 100 17.28 -6.83 -3.41
CA LEU A 100 17.67 -6.42 -2.06
C LEU A 100 16.52 -5.72 -1.35
N GLU A 101 15.98 -4.70 -2.00
CA GLU A 101 14.84 -3.92 -1.53
C GLU A 101 13.94 -3.58 -2.73
N CYS A 102 12.66 -3.40 -2.49
CA CYS A 102 11.75 -2.92 -3.52
C CYS A 102 10.65 -2.05 -2.96
N ALA A 103 10.09 -1.21 -3.82
CA ALA A 103 8.88 -0.45 -3.57
C ALA A 103 7.96 -0.56 -4.79
N VAL A 104 6.69 -0.85 -4.54
CA VAL A 104 5.68 -0.92 -5.59
C VAL A 104 4.75 0.28 -5.47
N THR A 105 4.51 0.96 -6.59
CA THR A 105 3.66 2.15 -6.66
C THR A 105 2.77 2.12 -7.90
N GLY A 106 1.62 2.82 -7.83
CA GLY A 106 0.81 3.11 -8.99
C GLY A 106 1.32 4.36 -9.69
N VAL A 107 1.52 4.29 -11.00
CA VAL A 107 1.82 5.44 -11.86
C VAL A 107 0.68 5.66 -12.85
N PRO A 108 0.39 6.92 -13.27
CA PRO A 108 -0.69 7.19 -14.20
C PRO A 108 -0.60 6.35 -15.48
N ASP A 109 -1.71 5.75 -15.90
CA ASP A 109 -1.85 4.98 -17.14
C ASP A 109 -3.17 5.31 -17.81
N LYS A 110 -3.14 5.62 -19.12
CA LYS A 110 -4.32 6.07 -19.87
C LYS A 110 -5.42 5.01 -19.98
N GLN A 111 -5.07 3.74 -20.00
CA GLN A 111 -6.02 2.63 -20.19
C GLN A 111 -6.49 2.05 -18.87
N ARG A 112 -5.62 2.01 -17.84
CA ARG A 112 -5.85 1.32 -16.58
C ARG A 112 -6.16 2.25 -15.41
N GLY A 113 -6.08 3.57 -15.63
CA GLY A 113 -6.04 4.55 -14.55
C GLY A 113 -4.64 4.60 -13.91
N GLN A 114 -4.16 3.47 -13.40
CA GLN A 114 -2.79 3.33 -12.91
C GLN A 114 -2.15 2.03 -13.46
N ALA A 115 -0.85 2.11 -13.79
CA ALA A 115 0.01 0.95 -14.03
C ALA A 115 0.84 0.65 -12.78
N ILE A 116 1.10 -0.61 -12.51
CA ILE A 116 1.96 -1.06 -11.42
C ILE A 116 3.42 -0.87 -11.82
N LYS A 117 4.16 -0.08 -11.03
CA LYS A 117 5.60 0.15 -11.16
C LYS A 117 6.32 -0.48 -9.98
N ALA A 118 7.30 -1.32 -10.23
CA ALA A 118 8.23 -1.85 -9.24
C ALA A 118 9.56 -1.10 -9.36
N THR A 119 9.98 -0.42 -8.30
CA THR A 119 11.28 0.22 -8.16
C THR A 119 12.15 -0.67 -7.26
N ILE A 120 13.28 -1.15 -7.77
CA ILE A 120 14.05 -2.24 -7.19
C ILE A 120 15.50 -1.83 -6.99
N VAL A 121 16.02 -2.10 -5.79
CA VAL A 121 17.45 -2.08 -5.49
C VAL A 121 17.97 -3.51 -5.62
N LEU A 122 18.98 -3.70 -6.43
CA LEU A 122 19.58 -5.01 -6.66
C LEU A 122 20.58 -5.40 -5.56
N THR A 123 20.73 -6.69 -5.33
CA THR A 123 21.83 -7.23 -4.54
C THR A 123 23.15 -7.07 -5.32
N LYS A 124 24.29 -7.04 -4.62
CA LYS A 124 25.62 -6.75 -5.20
C LYS A 124 26.08 -7.70 -6.31
N ASN A 125 25.44 -8.85 -6.43
CA ASN A 125 25.81 -9.89 -7.40
C ASN A 125 25.08 -9.76 -8.74
N TYR A 126 24.23 -8.76 -8.91
CA TYR A 126 23.42 -8.57 -10.11
C TYR A 126 23.56 -7.16 -10.67
N GLU A 127 23.63 -7.09 -11.98
CA GLU A 127 23.71 -5.83 -12.73
C GLU A 127 22.38 -5.52 -13.44
N PRO A 128 21.98 -4.24 -13.52
CA PRO A 128 20.77 -3.84 -14.23
C PRO A 128 20.81 -4.27 -15.70
N SER A 129 19.80 -5.03 -16.13
CA SER A 129 19.67 -5.44 -17.52
C SER A 129 18.21 -5.70 -17.90
N LYS A 130 17.90 -5.66 -19.21
CA LYS A 130 16.58 -6.03 -19.72
C LYS A 130 16.26 -7.51 -19.47
N GLN A 131 17.28 -8.37 -19.52
CA GLN A 131 17.09 -9.78 -19.25
C GLN A 131 16.69 -10.01 -17.78
N LEU A 132 17.31 -9.31 -16.83
CA LEU A 132 16.97 -9.41 -15.42
C LEU A 132 15.57 -8.84 -15.14
N GLN A 133 15.15 -7.78 -15.85
CA GLN A 133 13.76 -7.28 -15.75
C GLN A 133 12.75 -8.35 -16.15
N LEU A 134 13.02 -9.08 -17.23
CA LEU A 134 12.14 -10.17 -17.70
C LEU A 134 12.13 -11.33 -16.71
N ASP A 135 13.28 -11.72 -16.17
CA ASP A 135 13.42 -12.78 -15.19
C ASP A 135 12.60 -12.48 -13.91
N ILE A 136 12.76 -11.29 -13.36
CA ILE A 136 11.98 -10.82 -12.20
C ILE A 136 10.47 -10.79 -12.53
N LEU A 137 10.11 -10.31 -13.72
CA LEU A 137 8.71 -10.27 -14.14
C LEU A 137 8.11 -11.67 -14.26
N ASP A 138 8.85 -12.63 -14.84
CA ASP A 138 8.39 -14.00 -14.96
C ASP A 138 8.28 -14.69 -13.59
N PHE A 139 9.19 -14.40 -12.67
CA PHE A 139 9.09 -14.86 -11.29
C PHE A 139 7.80 -14.37 -10.60
N VAL A 140 7.43 -13.10 -10.76
CA VAL A 140 6.18 -12.55 -10.23
C VAL A 140 4.97 -13.18 -10.92
N ARG A 141 5.02 -13.39 -12.23
CA ARG A 141 3.94 -14.02 -13.01
C ARG A 141 3.59 -15.43 -12.54
N GLN A 142 4.57 -16.19 -12.11
CA GLN A 142 4.37 -17.55 -11.61
C GLN A 142 3.69 -17.59 -10.23
N LYS A 143 3.72 -16.48 -9.48
CA LYS A 143 3.31 -16.43 -8.07
C LYS A 143 2.04 -15.62 -7.82
N THR A 144 1.54 -14.89 -8.81
CA THR A 144 0.38 -14.02 -8.60
C THR A 144 -0.48 -13.88 -9.86
N ALA A 145 -1.70 -13.34 -9.68
CA ALA A 145 -2.67 -13.16 -10.75
C ALA A 145 -2.22 -12.06 -11.75
N ASN A 146 -2.62 -12.20 -13.03
CA ASN A 146 -2.21 -11.35 -14.14
C ASN A 146 -2.42 -9.84 -13.91
N TYR A 147 -3.49 -9.45 -13.21
CA TYR A 147 -3.79 -8.04 -12.95
C TYR A 147 -2.85 -7.41 -11.92
N LYS A 148 -2.07 -8.21 -11.17
CA LYS A 148 -1.07 -7.78 -10.18
C LYS A 148 0.35 -7.66 -10.74
N HIS A 149 0.57 -8.00 -12.00
CA HIS A 149 1.91 -7.99 -12.60
C HIS A 149 2.39 -6.55 -12.83
N PRO A 150 3.61 -6.19 -12.37
CA PRO A 150 4.23 -4.93 -12.70
C PRO A 150 4.31 -4.74 -14.22
N LYS A 151 4.00 -3.53 -14.68
CA LYS A 151 4.15 -3.11 -16.08
C LYS A 151 5.47 -2.38 -16.32
N ILE A 152 6.02 -1.84 -15.24
CA ILE A 152 7.27 -1.08 -15.24
C ILE A 152 8.15 -1.66 -14.14
N ILE A 153 9.38 -2.02 -14.49
CA ILE A 153 10.45 -2.35 -13.54
C ILE A 153 11.56 -1.33 -13.74
N GLU A 154 11.95 -0.66 -12.66
CA GLU A 154 13.03 0.31 -12.63
C GLU A 154 14.06 -0.13 -11.60
N PHE A 155 15.33 -0.17 -11.99
CA PHE A 155 16.44 -0.40 -11.08
C PHE A 155 17.00 0.93 -10.59
N VAL A 156 17.24 1.04 -9.29
CA VAL A 156 17.79 2.21 -8.62
C VAL A 156 18.90 1.80 -7.65
N GLU A 157 19.78 2.74 -7.33
CA GLU A 157 20.85 2.50 -6.35
C GLU A 157 20.29 2.45 -4.91
N GLU A 158 19.29 3.31 -4.61
CA GLU A 158 18.65 3.38 -3.29
C GLU A 158 17.18 3.81 -3.39
N LEU A 159 16.39 3.42 -2.38
CA LEU A 159 15.01 3.90 -2.21
C LEU A 159 14.97 5.08 -1.24
N PRO A 160 14.15 6.12 -1.49
CA PRO A 160 13.97 7.22 -0.55
C PRO A 160 13.34 6.71 0.75
N LYS A 161 13.95 7.05 1.89
CA LYS A 161 13.52 6.62 3.22
C LYS A 161 13.33 7.80 4.16
N THR A 162 12.48 7.61 5.15
CA THR A 162 12.40 8.50 6.32
C THR A 162 13.60 8.28 7.24
N ILE A 163 13.80 9.17 8.22
CA ILE A 163 14.82 9.01 9.27
C ILE A 163 14.63 7.67 10.01
N SER A 164 13.40 7.18 10.13
CA SER A 164 13.07 5.90 10.76
C SER A 164 13.19 4.67 9.83
N GLY A 165 13.71 4.85 8.61
CA GLY A 165 13.93 3.77 7.63
C GLY A 165 12.71 3.35 6.81
N LYS A 166 11.55 4.01 6.95
CA LYS A 166 10.35 3.70 6.15
C LYS A 166 10.49 4.27 4.74
N ILE A 167 10.12 3.47 3.72
CA ILE A 167 10.15 3.88 2.31
C ILE A 167 9.12 4.99 2.07
N ARG A 168 9.56 6.08 1.43
CA ARG A 168 8.74 7.25 1.07
C ARG A 168 8.14 7.07 -0.33
N ARG A 169 7.08 6.29 -0.45
CA ARG A 169 6.42 5.99 -1.75
C ARG A 169 5.93 7.24 -2.48
N VAL A 170 5.58 8.30 -1.75
CA VAL A 170 5.19 9.59 -2.34
C VAL A 170 6.31 10.16 -3.21
N GLU A 171 7.57 10.08 -2.77
CA GLU A 171 8.72 10.54 -3.56
C GLU A 171 8.98 9.68 -4.79
N ILE A 172 8.78 8.36 -4.68
CA ILE A 172 8.91 7.45 -5.83
C ILE A 172 7.84 7.75 -6.89
N ARG A 173 6.61 8.07 -6.46
CA ARG A 173 5.51 8.44 -7.37
C ARG A 173 5.73 9.79 -8.07
N SER A 174 6.39 10.74 -7.42
CA SER A 174 6.62 12.08 -7.95
C SER A 174 7.81 12.18 -8.91
N LYS A 175 8.75 11.24 -8.88
CA LYS A 175 9.83 11.14 -9.87
C LYS A 175 9.23 10.69 -11.21
N LYS A 176 9.21 11.64 -12.19
CA LYS A 176 8.83 11.38 -13.58
C LYS A 176 9.94 10.68 -14.33
#